data_d2746e883af0e277f1479e5ccb33cb3e
#
_entry.id   d2746e883af0e277f1479e5ccb33cb3e
#
_cell.length_a   1.000
_cell.length_b   1.000
_cell.length_c   1.000
_cell.angle_alpha   90.00
_cell.angle_beta   90.00
_cell.angle_gamma   90.00
#
_symmetry.space_group_name_H-M   'P 1'
#
loop_
_entity.id
_entity.type
_entity.pdbx_description
1 polymer ?
#
loop_
_entity_poly.entity_id
_entity_poly.type
_entity_poly.pdbx_seq_one_letter_code
_entity_poly.pdbx_strand_id
1 'polypeptide(L)'
;MTTTSKEDFRSHCAVNYGVEIFGDRWSLLIIRDIVFAGKKTYGEFLKSEERIATNVLASRLAFLVEHGILSKTPTPDDRRKDFYTLTEKGLDLIPVVLNVVLWSAKHDEKSYVRHSKAFFARLSNSPTQVSEEVKALVRNGGCLFPDNKS
;
A
#
# COMPACT_ATOMS: atom_id res chain seq x y z
N MET A 1 -21.72 7.54 -4.84
CA MET A 1 -20.93 6.31 -5.03
C MET A 1 -21.42 5.24 -4.08
N THR A 2 -21.99 4.18 -4.63
CA THR A 2 -22.37 3.02 -3.83
C THR A 2 -21.11 2.30 -3.38
N THR A 3 -20.91 2.23 -2.06
CA THR A 3 -19.86 1.38 -1.51
C THR A 3 -20.26 -0.08 -1.73
N THR A 4 -19.38 -0.82 -2.41
CA THR A 4 -19.59 -2.23 -2.67
C THR A 4 -19.48 -2.99 -1.35
N SER A 5 -20.59 -3.48 -0.83
CA SER A 5 -20.56 -4.35 0.37
C SER A 5 -19.91 -5.68 -0.01
N LYS A 6 -19.45 -6.45 0.98
CA LYS A 6 -18.93 -7.80 0.73
C LYS A 6 -19.94 -8.71 0.04
N GLU A 7 -21.22 -8.40 0.18
CA GLU A 7 -22.32 -9.15 -0.42
C GLU A 7 -22.47 -8.85 -1.92
N ASP A 8 -21.93 -7.70 -2.37
CA ASP A 8 -22.06 -7.23 -3.76
C ASP A 8 -20.88 -7.64 -4.64
N PHE A 9 -19.94 -8.44 -4.14
CA PHE A 9 -18.82 -8.92 -4.95
C PHE A 9 -19.32 -9.89 -6.03
N ARG A 10 -18.72 -9.80 -7.22
CA ARG A 10 -19.14 -10.56 -8.41
C ARG A 10 -19.12 -12.08 -8.20
N SER A 11 -18.27 -12.58 -7.30
CA SER A 11 -18.20 -13.99 -6.92
C SER A 11 -17.51 -14.15 -5.57
N HIS A 12 -17.59 -15.36 -4.99
CA HIS A 12 -16.90 -15.70 -3.75
C HIS A 12 -15.52 -16.36 -3.97
N CYS A 13 -14.99 -16.30 -5.19
CA CYS A 13 -13.65 -16.77 -5.49
C CYS A 13 -12.61 -15.91 -4.73
N ALA A 14 -11.62 -16.55 -4.12
CA ALA A 14 -10.57 -15.84 -3.39
C ALA A 14 -9.79 -14.86 -4.27
N VAL A 15 -9.56 -15.19 -5.53
CA VAL A 15 -8.92 -14.28 -6.48
C VAL A 15 -9.79 -13.04 -6.70
N ASN A 16 -11.11 -13.24 -6.87
CA ASN A 16 -12.03 -12.13 -7.05
C ASN A 16 -12.10 -11.24 -5.82
N TYR A 17 -12.08 -11.80 -4.62
CA TYR A 17 -12.04 -10.99 -3.39
C TYR A 17 -10.85 -10.04 -3.40
N GLY A 18 -9.66 -10.54 -3.70
CA GLY A 18 -8.47 -9.71 -3.79
C GLY A 18 -8.60 -8.62 -4.86
N VAL A 19 -9.09 -8.98 -6.06
CA VAL A 19 -9.29 -8.05 -7.16
C VAL A 19 -10.30 -6.95 -6.79
N GLU A 20 -11.36 -7.29 -6.07
CA GLU A 20 -12.34 -6.29 -5.62
C GLU A 20 -11.73 -5.29 -4.61
N ILE A 21 -10.77 -5.74 -3.79
CA ILE A 21 -10.12 -4.88 -2.79
C ILE A 21 -8.99 -4.04 -3.41
N PHE A 22 -8.09 -4.66 -4.19
CA PHE A 22 -6.87 -3.98 -4.66
C PHE A 22 -6.61 -4.13 -6.17
N GLY A 23 -7.59 -4.55 -6.94
CA GLY A 23 -7.41 -4.74 -8.39
C GLY A 23 -7.47 -3.46 -9.22
N ASP A 24 -7.75 -2.32 -8.61
CA ASP A 24 -7.71 -1.02 -9.25
C ASP A 24 -6.26 -0.53 -9.41
N ARG A 25 -6.08 0.57 -10.15
CA ARG A 25 -4.74 1.13 -10.42
C ARG A 25 -4.05 1.74 -9.21
N TRP A 26 -4.79 2.10 -8.16
CA TRP A 26 -4.29 3.02 -7.13
C TRP A 26 -4.08 2.40 -5.77
N SER A 27 -4.85 1.38 -5.39
CA SER A 27 -4.82 0.82 -4.03
C SER A 27 -3.45 0.28 -3.64
N LEU A 28 -2.81 -0.53 -4.50
CA LEU A 28 -1.46 -1.05 -4.20
C LEU A 28 -0.41 0.06 -4.20
N LEU A 29 -0.59 1.12 -4.99
CA LEU A 29 0.33 2.27 -4.98
C LEU A 29 0.25 3.06 -3.68
N ILE A 30 -0.95 3.22 -3.13
CA ILE A 30 -1.14 3.84 -1.81
C ILE A 30 -0.43 3.02 -0.73
N ILE A 31 -0.62 1.71 -0.74
CA ILE A 31 0.04 0.80 0.22
C ILE A 31 1.56 0.87 0.04
N ARG A 32 2.06 0.87 -1.19
CA ARG A 32 3.48 1.06 -1.48
C ARG A 32 4.02 2.34 -0.85
N ASP A 33 3.30 3.45 -1.00
CA ASP A 33 3.72 4.74 -0.46
C ASP A 33 3.85 4.71 1.07
N ILE A 34 2.96 3.99 1.74
CA ILE A 34 3.04 3.80 3.19
C ILE A 34 4.26 2.94 3.54
N VAL A 35 4.42 1.81 2.87
CA VAL A 35 5.45 0.80 3.20
C VAL A 35 6.85 1.28 2.82
N PHE A 36 7.00 1.87 1.65
CA PHE A 36 8.32 2.27 1.13
C PHE A 36 8.73 3.65 1.60
N ALA A 37 7.84 4.62 1.60
CA ALA A 37 8.16 6.02 1.88
C ALA A 37 7.59 6.55 3.20
N GLY A 38 6.78 5.77 3.90
CA GLY A 38 6.20 6.18 5.17
C GLY A 38 5.19 7.32 5.06
N LYS A 39 4.54 7.46 3.91
CA LYS A 39 3.49 8.46 3.73
C LYS A 39 2.29 8.14 4.61
N LYS A 40 1.66 9.16 5.17
CA LYS A 40 0.55 9.01 6.12
C LYS A 40 -0.63 9.92 5.84
N THR A 41 -0.42 11.03 5.12
CA THR A 41 -1.46 12.05 4.92
C THR A 41 -1.92 12.09 3.47
N TYR A 42 -3.15 12.58 3.28
CA TYR A 42 -3.71 12.82 1.95
C TYR A 42 -2.77 13.64 1.07
N GLY A 43 -2.22 14.73 1.62
CA GLY A 43 -1.30 15.60 0.88
C GLY A 43 -0.01 14.89 0.46
N GLU A 44 0.50 13.99 1.30
CA GLU A 44 1.69 13.22 0.96
C GLU A 44 1.40 12.24 -0.18
N PHE A 45 0.25 11.56 -0.16
CA PHE A 45 -0.13 10.64 -1.26
C PHE A 45 -0.30 11.36 -2.59
N LEU A 46 -0.78 12.62 -2.58
CA LEU A 46 -0.94 13.41 -3.82
C LEU A 46 0.37 13.67 -4.54
N LYS A 47 1.50 13.60 -3.84
CA LYS A 47 2.83 13.87 -4.42
C LYS A 47 3.44 12.66 -5.13
N SER A 48 2.75 11.54 -5.21
CA SER A 48 3.26 10.35 -5.88
C SER A 48 3.45 10.60 -7.39
N GLU A 49 4.49 9.99 -7.94
CA GLU A 49 4.88 10.16 -9.36
C GLU A 49 3.75 9.83 -10.34
N GLU A 50 2.90 8.88 -9.97
CA GLU A 50 1.80 8.43 -10.82
C GLU A 50 0.67 9.45 -10.94
N ARG A 51 0.69 10.52 -10.14
CA ARG A 51 -0.22 11.67 -10.25
C ARG A 51 -1.70 11.29 -10.12
N ILE A 52 -2.06 10.72 -8.99
CA ILE A 52 -3.45 10.40 -8.70
C ILE A 52 -4.31 11.68 -8.62
N ALA A 53 -5.48 11.67 -9.24
CA ALA A 53 -6.42 12.79 -9.14
C ALA A 53 -6.98 12.89 -7.71
N THR A 54 -7.27 14.12 -7.28
CA THR A 54 -7.70 14.40 -5.90
C THR A 54 -8.96 13.63 -5.50
N ASN A 55 -9.97 13.61 -6.38
CA ASN A 55 -11.23 12.88 -6.13
C ASN A 55 -11.02 11.36 -6.12
N VAL A 56 -10.14 10.85 -6.96
CA VAL A 56 -9.82 9.42 -7.00
C VAL A 56 -9.10 9.01 -5.71
N LEU A 57 -8.11 9.78 -5.27
CA LEU A 57 -7.41 9.50 -4.02
C LEU A 57 -8.37 9.51 -2.82
N ALA A 58 -9.21 10.52 -2.70
CA ALA A 58 -10.20 10.60 -1.62
C ALA A 58 -11.12 9.38 -1.62
N SER A 59 -11.61 8.98 -2.79
CA SER A 59 -12.46 7.80 -2.94
C SER A 59 -11.74 6.51 -2.56
N ARG A 60 -10.49 6.33 -3.00
CA ARG A 60 -9.73 5.11 -2.69
C ARG A 60 -9.36 5.02 -1.22
N LEU A 61 -8.96 6.12 -0.60
CA LEU A 61 -8.69 6.14 0.85
C LEU A 61 -9.93 5.76 1.66
N ALA A 62 -11.08 6.34 1.32
CA ALA A 62 -12.35 6.01 1.98
C ALA A 62 -12.71 4.54 1.80
N PHE A 63 -12.56 4.00 0.60
CA PHE A 63 -12.79 2.58 0.30
C PHE A 63 -11.89 1.67 1.13
N LEU A 64 -10.60 1.98 1.19
CA LEU A 64 -9.63 1.16 1.93
C LEU A 64 -9.89 1.21 3.45
N VAL A 65 -10.33 2.35 3.97
CA VAL A 65 -10.75 2.45 5.38
C VAL A 65 -12.01 1.60 5.64
N GLU A 66 -13.00 1.70 4.76
CA GLU A 66 -14.25 0.95 4.89
C GLU A 66 -14.01 -0.57 4.89
N HIS A 67 -13.10 -1.05 4.05
CA HIS A 67 -12.79 -2.48 3.97
C HIS A 67 -11.73 -2.93 4.97
N GLY A 68 -11.36 -2.08 5.92
CA GLY A 68 -10.47 -2.45 7.02
C GLY A 68 -9.01 -2.61 6.63
N ILE A 69 -8.59 -2.07 5.49
CA ILE A 69 -7.19 -2.09 5.05
C ILE A 69 -6.41 -0.95 5.71
N LEU A 70 -7.03 0.22 5.79
CA LEU A 70 -6.46 1.40 6.43
C LEU A 70 -7.25 1.77 7.68
N SER A 71 -6.55 2.33 8.64
CA SER A 71 -7.11 3.03 9.78
C SER A 71 -6.88 4.53 9.60
N LYS A 72 -7.88 5.33 9.93
CA LYS A 72 -7.84 6.78 9.81
C LYS A 72 -7.92 7.39 11.19
N THR A 73 -6.93 8.19 11.57
CA THR A 73 -6.89 8.88 12.87
C THR A 73 -6.56 10.35 12.68
N PRO A 74 -7.14 11.26 13.50
CA PRO A 74 -6.75 12.67 13.45
C PRO A 74 -5.27 12.84 13.78
N THR A 75 -4.61 13.82 13.15
CA THR A 75 -3.23 14.14 13.53
C THR A 75 -3.21 14.86 14.89
N PRO A 76 -2.14 14.69 15.70
CA PRO A 76 -2.04 15.37 16.98
C PRO A 76 -2.05 16.89 16.88
N ASP A 77 -1.50 17.44 15.80
CA ASP A 77 -1.25 18.87 15.64
C ASP A 77 -2.35 19.60 14.86
N ASP A 78 -3.14 18.88 14.06
CA ASP A 78 -4.20 19.49 13.23
C ASP A 78 -5.35 18.50 13.03
N ARG A 79 -6.46 18.76 13.73
CA ARG A 79 -7.68 17.92 13.64
C ARG A 79 -8.31 17.88 12.25
N ARG A 80 -7.91 18.80 11.36
CA ARG A 80 -8.39 18.82 9.97
C ARG A 80 -7.63 17.85 9.07
N LYS A 81 -6.51 17.28 9.54
CA LYS A 81 -5.72 16.30 8.83
C LYS A 81 -5.86 14.93 9.49
N ASP A 82 -5.87 13.92 8.69
CA ASP A 82 -5.92 12.54 9.15
C ASP A 82 -4.63 11.80 8.79
N PHE A 83 -4.21 10.91 9.67
CA PHE A 83 -3.19 9.91 9.38
C PHE A 83 -3.86 8.63 8.91
N TYR A 84 -3.35 8.06 7.85
CA TYR A 84 -3.73 6.75 7.33
C TYR A 84 -2.61 5.76 7.61
N THR A 85 -2.94 4.70 8.32
CA THR A 85 -1.98 3.63 8.66
C THR A 85 -2.58 2.28 8.28
N LEU A 86 -1.71 1.30 8.02
CA LEU A 86 -2.17 -0.06 7.70
C LEU A 86 -2.68 -0.75 8.96
N THR A 87 -3.86 -1.36 8.86
CA THR A 87 -4.38 -2.28 9.87
C THR A 87 -3.63 -3.62 9.77
N GLU A 88 -3.90 -4.57 10.69
CA GLU A 88 -3.33 -5.92 10.55
C GLU A 88 -3.74 -6.57 9.22
N LYS A 89 -5.00 -6.38 8.80
CA LYS A 89 -5.47 -6.84 7.48
C LYS A 89 -4.69 -6.17 6.35
N GLY A 90 -4.41 -4.87 6.47
CA GLY A 90 -3.62 -4.12 5.49
C GLY A 90 -2.16 -4.54 5.46
N LEU A 91 -1.56 -4.84 6.62
CA LEU A 91 -0.19 -5.35 6.69
C LEU A 91 -0.04 -6.67 5.94
N ASP A 92 -1.08 -7.49 5.91
CA ASP A 92 -1.08 -8.74 5.14
C ASP A 92 -1.03 -8.54 3.62
N LEU A 93 -1.20 -7.31 3.13
CA LEU A 93 -0.98 -6.98 1.72
C LEU A 93 0.48 -6.64 1.40
N ILE A 94 1.34 -6.53 2.40
CA ILE A 94 2.78 -6.30 2.16
C ILE A 94 3.39 -7.41 1.30
N PRO A 95 3.17 -8.71 1.59
CA PRO A 95 3.68 -9.76 0.69
C PRO A 95 3.13 -9.66 -0.73
N VAL A 96 1.90 -9.20 -0.90
CA VAL A 96 1.32 -8.99 -2.24
C VAL A 96 2.11 -7.92 -3.00
N VAL A 97 2.35 -6.77 -2.38
CA VAL A 97 3.14 -5.68 -2.99
C VAL A 97 4.55 -6.16 -3.32
N LEU A 98 5.20 -6.87 -2.39
CA LEU A 98 6.56 -7.37 -2.61
C LEU A 98 6.61 -8.42 -3.72
N ASN A 99 5.57 -9.26 -3.87
CA ASN A 99 5.48 -10.20 -4.98
C ASN A 99 5.27 -9.49 -6.32
N VAL A 100 4.53 -8.36 -6.34
CA VAL A 100 4.43 -7.53 -7.55
C VAL A 100 5.81 -6.99 -7.93
N VAL A 101 6.62 -6.57 -6.95
CA VAL A 101 8.01 -6.14 -7.21
C VAL A 101 8.81 -7.26 -7.86
N LEU A 102 8.75 -8.47 -7.33
CA LEU A 102 9.49 -9.61 -7.87
C LEU A 102 9.05 -9.97 -9.29
N TRP A 103 7.75 -10.00 -9.53
CA TRP A 103 7.20 -10.29 -10.85
C TRP A 103 7.64 -9.23 -11.86
N SER A 104 7.50 -7.95 -11.50
CA SER A 104 7.83 -6.84 -12.39
C SER A 104 9.31 -6.80 -12.72
N ALA A 105 10.17 -7.01 -11.75
CA ALA A 105 11.62 -7.01 -11.98
C ALA A 105 12.06 -8.14 -12.92
N LYS A 106 11.35 -9.26 -12.91
CA LYS A 106 11.62 -10.39 -13.82
C LYS A 106 11.24 -10.09 -15.27
N HIS A 107 10.19 -9.30 -15.50
CA HIS A 107 9.56 -9.12 -16.82
C HIS A 107 9.72 -7.73 -17.42
N ASP A 108 10.11 -6.74 -16.63
CA ASP A 108 10.32 -5.37 -17.08
C ASP A 108 11.70 -4.89 -16.65
N GLU A 109 12.62 -4.79 -17.60
CA GLU A 109 14.01 -4.37 -17.35
C GLU A 109 14.13 -2.97 -16.73
N LYS A 110 13.11 -2.13 -16.92
CA LYS A 110 13.09 -0.77 -16.38
C LYS A 110 12.50 -0.72 -14.96
N SER A 111 11.81 -1.79 -14.54
CA SER A 111 11.29 -1.89 -13.18
C SER A 111 12.40 -2.34 -12.24
N TYR A 112 12.85 -1.43 -11.41
CA TYR A 112 13.84 -1.75 -10.39
C TYR A 112 13.42 -1.12 -9.07
N VAL A 113 13.86 -1.73 -7.98
CA VAL A 113 13.73 -1.12 -6.67
C VAL A 113 14.76 0.00 -6.60
N ARG A 114 14.32 1.24 -6.78
CA ARG A 114 15.15 2.44 -6.95
C ARG A 114 16.22 2.62 -5.89
N HIS A 115 16.08 1.98 -4.76
CA HIS A 115 16.76 2.43 -3.56
C HIS A 115 17.69 1.40 -2.94
N SER A 116 17.65 0.15 -3.36
CA SER A 116 18.54 -0.85 -2.80
C SER A 116 18.60 -2.15 -3.59
N LYS A 117 19.71 -2.37 -4.26
CA LYS A 117 20.03 -3.67 -4.86
C LYS A 117 20.13 -4.74 -3.78
N ALA A 118 20.61 -4.39 -2.59
CA ALA A 118 20.72 -5.31 -1.46
C ALA A 118 19.34 -5.77 -0.98
N PHE A 119 18.39 -4.84 -0.87
CA PHE A 119 17.02 -5.20 -0.51
C PHE A 119 16.39 -6.15 -1.52
N PHE A 120 16.53 -5.86 -2.82
CA PHE A 120 15.99 -6.71 -3.88
C PHE A 120 16.60 -8.10 -3.83
N ALA A 121 17.91 -8.21 -3.62
CA ALA A 121 18.59 -9.50 -3.51
C ALA A 121 18.06 -10.30 -2.30
N ARG A 122 17.89 -9.65 -1.15
CA ARG A 122 17.30 -10.30 0.03
C ARG A 122 15.88 -10.77 -0.23
N LEU A 123 15.06 -9.91 -0.86
CA LEU A 123 13.68 -10.24 -1.20
C LEU A 123 13.61 -11.46 -2.14
N SER A 124 14.47 -11.50 -3.15
CA SER A 124 14.54 -12.62 -4.10
C SER A 124 14.93 -13.92 -3.41
N ASN A 125 15.86 -13.88 -2.47
CA ASN A 125 16.39 -15.07 -1.79
C ASN A 125 15.51 -15.55 -0.64
N SER A 126 14.85 -14.65 0.07
CA SER A 126 14.10 -14.95 1.30
C SER A 126 12.81 -14.14 1.38
N PRO A 127 11.86 -14.32 0.44
CA PRO A 127 10.68 -13.46 0.35
C PRO A 127 9.79 -13.52 1.59
N THR A 128 9.61 -14.68 2.20
CA THR A 128 8.77 -14.82 3.39
C THR A 128 9.38 -14.10 4.58
N GLN A 129 10.68 -14.28 4.81
CA GLN A 129 11.39 -13.62 5.91
C GLN A 129 11.37 -12.11 5.74
N VAL A 130 11.66 -11.61 4.54
CA VAL A 130 11.64 -10.17 4.26
C VAL A 130 10.24 -9.60 4.47
N SER A 131 9.20 -10.29 4.01
CA SER A 131 7.82 -9.85 4.23
C SER A 131 7.49 -9.70 5.72
N GLU A 132 7.89 -10.65 6.56
CA GLU A 132 7.65 -10.58 7.99
C GLU A 132 8.43 -9.44 8.65
N GLU A 133 9.68 -9.22 8.24
CA GLU A 133 10.48 -8.10 8.71
C GLU A 133 9.86 -6.74 8.34
N VAL A 134 9.38 -6.61 7.10
CA VAL A 134 8.74 -5.37 6.63
C VAL A 134 7.43 -5.13 7.35
N LYS A 135 6.61 -6.17 7.57
CA LYS A 135 5.38 -6.05 8.36
C LYS A 135 5.68 -5.52 9.76
N ALA A 136 6.68 -6.06 10.44
CA ALA A 136 7.06 -5.62 11.77
C ALA A 136 7.54 -4.17 11.77
N LEU A 137 8.36 -3.80 10.78
CA LEU A 137 8.84 -2.43 10.62
C LEU A 137 7.68 -1.44 10.46
N VAL A 138 6.75 -1.72 9.57
CA VAL A 138 5.61 -0.84 9.29
C VAL A 138 4.64 -0.81 10.48
N ARG A 139 4.39 -1.95 11.12
CA ARG A 139 3.56 -2.03 12.33
C ARG A 139 4.06 -1.10 13.43
N ASN A 140 5.37 -0.96 13.54
CA ASN A 140 6.03 -0.09 14.53
C ASN A 140 6.22 1.35 14.05
N GLY A 141 5.59 1.74 12.94
CA GLY A 141 5.60 3.11 12.44
C GLY A 141 6.75 3.46 11.50
N GLY A 142 7.59 2.49 11.13
CA GLY A 142 8.71 2.70 10.21
C GLY A 142 8.33 2.47 8.75
N CYS A 143 9.31 2.66 7.87
CA CYS A 143 9.18 2.39 6.45
C CYS A 143 10.55 1.99 5.87
N LEU A 144 10.52 1.42 4.65
CA LEU A 144 11.75 0.89 4.05
C LEU A 144 12.75 1.97 3.62
N PHE A 145 12.27 3.09 3.06
CA PHE A 145 13.12 4.12 2.48
C PHE A 145 12.69 5.51 2.95
N PRO A 146 13.00 5.90 4.21
CA PRO A 146 12.47 7.12 4.81
C PRO A 146 12.87 8.41 4.11
N ASP A 147 13.97 8.41 3.33
CA ASP A 147 14.46 9.60 2.64
C ASP A 147 13.69 9.93 1.36
N ASN A 148 12.70 9.14 1.00
CA ASN A 148 11.95 9.25 -0.26
C ASN A 148 10.52 9.77 -0.10
N LYS A 149 10.27 10.56 0.92
CA LYS A 149 8.94 11.18 1.14
C LYS A 149 8.59 12.29 0.16
N SER A 150 9.56 12.79 -0.58
CA SER A 150 9.37 13.89 -1.54
C SER A 150 8.59 13.45 -2.78
#